data_8bf50aa5c3c3d916cbe97e9d07950c05
#
_entry.id   8bf50aa5c3c3d916cbe97e9d07950c05
#
_cell.length_a   1.000
_cell.length_b   1.000
_cell.length_c   1.000
_cell.angle_alpha   90.00
_cell.angle_beta   90.00
_cell.angle_gamma   90.00
#
_symmetry.space_group_name_H-M   'P 1'
#
loop_
_entity.id
_entity.type
_entity.pdbx_description
1 polymer ?
#
loop_
_entity_poly.entity_id
_entity_poly.type
_entity_poly.pdbx_seq_one_letter_code
_entity_poly.pdbx_strand_id
1 'polypeptide(L)'
;METAVAVEVSAVQVRDRLLGFVEGVAARLPLRRQRENALVYVRGLIEQGGRKSLQPTLFRLGQDAARYESVQQFLADSPWDPALLVRACAERVAPQIGVVAWIVDDTGIVKDGKHSPG
;
A
#
# COMPACT_ATOMS: atom_id res chain seq x y z
N MET A 1 11.55 5.38 32.46
CA MET A 1 12.68 4.61 31.89
C MET A 1 12.24 3.58 30.90
N GLU A 2 11.35 2.70 31.27
CA GLU A 2 10.81 1.70 30.37
C GLU A 2 10.07 2.31 29.18
N THR A 3 9.38 3.42 29.42
CA THR A 3 8.66 4.14 28.37
C THR A 3 9.62 4.67 27.29
N ALA A 4 10.79 5.14 27.70
CA ALA A 4 11.80 5.64 26.76
C ALA A 4 12.35 4.50 25.90
N VAL A 5 12.55 3.32 26.48
CA VAL A 5 13.04 2.15 25.74
C VAL A 5 11.99 1.67 24.75
N ALA A 6 10.69 1.70 25.12
CA ALA A 6 9.60 1.31 24.24
C ALA A 6 9.42 2.26 23.06
N VAL A 7 9.76 3.55 23.25
CA VAL A 7 9.64 4.57 22.20
C VAL A 7 10.82 4.51 21.23
N GLU A 8 11.92 3.90 21.63
CA GLU A 8 13.13 3.80 20.79
C GLU A 8 13.13 2.63 19.83
N VAL A 9 11.98 2.23 19.34
CA VAL A 9 11.93 1.28 18.22
C VAL A 9 12.53 1.99 17.02
N SER A 10 13.61 1.42 16.46
CA SER A 10 14.33 2.08 15.39
C SER A 10 13.44 2.23 14.15
N ALA A 11 13.67 3.30 13.41
CA ALA A 11 12.94 3.53 12.15
C ALA A 11 13.13 2.38 11.17
N VAL A 12 14.32 1.74 11.19
CA VAL A 12 14.60 0.58 10.34
C VAL A 12 13.71 -0.61 10.72
N GLN A 13 13.51 -0.86 12.00
CA GLN A 13 12.63 -1.96 12.45
C GLN A 13 11.17 -1.72 12.07
N VAL A 14 10.70 -0.50 12.23
CA VAL A 14 9.32 -0.14 11.82
C VAL A 14 9.15 -0.32 10.32
N ARG A 15 10.12 0.17 9.55
CA ARG A 15 10.12 0.04 8.10
C ARG A 15 10.10 -1.44 7.67
N ASP A 16 10.95 -2.25 8.27
CA ASP A 16 11.04 -3.67 7.92
C ASP A 16 9.74 -4.40 8.24
N ARG A 17 9.11 -4.08 9.37
CA ARG A 17 7.82 -4.66 9.74
C ARG A 17 6.73 -4.24 8.76
N LEU A 18 6.70 -2.97 8.38
CA LEU A 18 5.73 -2.46 7.42
C LEU A 18 5.92 -3.11 6.05
N LEU A 19 7.15 -3.19 5.58
CA LEU A 19 7.45 -3.84 4.29
C LEU A 19 7.08 -5.32 4.33
N GLY A 20 7.34 -6.01 5.43
CA GLY A 20 6.92 -7.40 5.60
C GLY A 20 5.41 -7.58 5.55
N PHE A 21 4.68 -6.66 6.16
CA PHE A 21 3.22 -6.65 6.07
C PHE A 21 2.75 -6.47 4.64
N VAL A 22 3.30 -5.48 3.94
CA VAL A 22 2.95 -5.19 2.54
C VAL A 22 3.28 -6.38 1.64
N GLU A 23 4.44 -7.00 1.85
CA GLU A 23 4.85 -8.17 1.10
C GLU A 23 3.86 -9.32 1.27
N GLY A 24 3.41 -9.55 2.49
CA GLY A 24 2.40 -10.57 2.77
C GLY A 24 1.05 -10.30 2.14
N VAL A 25 0.65 -9.02 2.08
CA VAL A 25 -0.58 -8.61 1.41
C VAL A 25 -0.43 -8.76 -0.10
N ALA A 26 0.67 -8.29 -0.67
CA ALA A 26 0.94 -8.38 -2.09
C ALA A 26 1.05 -9.83 -2.58
N ALA A 27 1.42 -10.77 -1.70
CA ALA A 27 1.50 -12.18 -2.04
C ALA A 27 0.17 -12.76 -2.50
N ARG A 28 -0.95 -12.09 -2.23
CA ARG A 28 -2.27 -12.52 -2.69
C ARG A 28 -2.50 -12.24 -4.18
N LEU A 29 -1.70 -11.38 -4.78
CA LEU A 29 -1.80 -11.14 -6.22
C LEU A 29 -1.29 -12.36 -7.00
N PRO A 30 -2.00 -12.76 -8.07
CA PRO A 30 -1.70 -14.02 -8.74
C PRO A 30 -0.40 -14.05 -9.54
N LEU A 31 0.02 -12.91 -10.08
CA LEU A 31 1.19 -12.86 -10.93
C LEU A 31 2.40 -12.27 -10.21
N ARG A 32 3.55 -12.88 -10.43
CA ARG A 32 4.80 -12.42 -9.82
C ARG A 32 5.08 -10.95 -10.12
N ARG A 33 4.85 -10.53 -11.37
CA ARG A 33 5.08 -9.14 -11.76
C ARG A 33 4.17 -8.18 -11.00
N GLN A 34 2.92 -8.59 -10.78
CA GLN A 34 1.99 -7.78 -9.99
C GLN A 34 2.47 -7.63 -8.56
N ARG A 35 2.95 -8.71 -7.95
CA ARG A 35 3.48 -8.67 -6.58
C ARG A 35 4.70 -7.76 -6.47
N GLU A 36 5.61 -7.87 -7.42
CA GLU A 36 6.81 -7.03 -7.46
C GLU A 36 6.46 -5.55 -7.64
N ASN A 37 5.56 -5.26 -8.56
CA ASN A 37 5.14 -3.88 -8.83
C ASN A 37 4.39 -3.27 -7.65
N ALA A 38 3.53 -4.03 -6.98
CA ALA A 38 2.82 -3.56 -5.80
C ALA A 38 3.82 -3.22 -4.68
N LEU A 39 4.79 -4.07 -4.45
CA LEU A 39 5.79 -3.85 -3.41
C LEU A 39 6.64 -2.62 -3.70
N VAL A 40 7.10 -2.47 -4.93
CA VAL A 40 7.91 -1.31 -5.34
C VAL A 40 7.10 -0.02 -5.17
N TYR A 41 5.83 -0.04 -5.59
CA TYR A 41 4.97 1.14 -5.50
C TYR A 41 4.76 1.56 -4.04
N VAL A 42 4.36 0.63 -3.18
CA VAL A 42 4.12 0.95 -1.78
C VAL A 42 5.41 1.36 -1.08
N ARG A 43 6.51 0.69 -1.38
CA ARG A 43 7.80 1.09 -0.85
C ARG A 43 8.13 2.54 -1.18
N GLY A 44 7.83 2.96 -2.41
CA GLY A 44 8.02 4.35 -2.81
C GLY A 44 7.16 5.32 -2.02
N LEU A 45 5.94 4.93 -1.66
CA LEU A 45 5.06 5.77 -0.87
C LEU A 45 5.53 5.94 0.57
N ILE A 46 6.14 4.93 1.16
CA ILE A 46 6.56 4.97 2.57
C ILE A 46 7.99 5.46 2.76
N GLU A 47 8.83 5.41 1.72
CA GLU A 47 10.18 5.95 1.81
C GLU A 47 10.14 7.47 1.91
N GLN A 48 11.06 8.03 2.67
CA GLN A 48 11.18 9.48 2.73
C GLN A 48 11.67 10.03 1.40
N GLY A 49 11.12 11.19 1.05
CA GLY A 49 11.48 11.84 -0.20
C GLY A 49 10.51 12.97 -0.49
N GLY A 50 10.79 13.72 -1.53
CA GLY A 50 9.98 14.86 -1.89
C GLY A 50 8.67 14.44 -2.56
N ARG A 51 8.64 14.61 -3.85
CA ARG A 51 7.45 14.33 -4.65
C ARG A 51 7.08 12.86 -4.64
N LYS A 52 5.80 12.56 -4.48
CA LYS A 52 5.28 11.19 -4.50
C LYS A 52 4.68 10.80 -5.84
N SER A 53 4.87 11.58 -6.88
CA SER A 53 4.53 11.12 -8.23
C SER A 53 5.43 9.97 -8.64
N LEU A 54 4.92 9.10 -9.51
CA LEU A 54 5.51 7.79 -9.75
C LEU A 54 6.96 7.84 -10.23
N GLN A 55 7.25 8.67 -11.23
CA GLN A 55 8.59 8.69 -11.82
C GLN A 55 9.68 9.13 -10.84
N PRO A 56 9.54 10.26 -10.12
CA PRO A 56 10.54 10.63 -9.11
C PRO A 56 10.68 9.61 -8.00
N THR A 57 9.57 9.00 -7.60
CA THR A 57 9.56 7.99 -6.54
C THR A 57 10.38 6.77 -6.94
N LEU A 58 10.16 6.24 -8.15
CA LEU A 58 10.90 5.08 -8.63
C LEU A 58 12.37 5.41 -8.86
N PHE A 59 12.64 6.61 -9.33
CA PHE A 59 14.02 7.06 -9.51
C PHE A 59 14.79 7.07 -8.17
N ARG A 60 14.15 7.55 -7.10
CA ARG A 60 14.77 7.53 -5.76
C ARG A 60 15.05 6.12 -5.28
N LEU A 61 14.25 5.14 -5.69
CA LEU A 61 14.46 3.74 -5.35
C LEU A 61 15.48 3.05 -6.26
N GLY A 62 16.11 3.79 -7.18
CA GLY A 62 17.08 3.24 -8.10
C GLY A 62 16.47 2.38 -9.21
N GLN A 63 15.19 2.56 -9.48
CA GLN A 63 14.50 1.80 -10.51
C GLN A 63 14.68 2.44 -11.89
N ASP A 64 14.69 1.62 -12.92
CA ASP A 64 14.90 2.06 -14.30
C ASP A 64 13.56 2.39 -15.00
N ALA A 65 13.67 2.85 -16.25
CA ALA A 65 12.51 3.21 -17.05
C ALA A 65 11.59 2.02 -17.32
N ALA A 66 12.15 0.83 -17.48
CA ALA A 66 11.35 -0.38 -17.71
C ALA A 66 10.46 -0.70 -16.49
N ARG A 67 11.01 -0.53 -15.30
CA ARG A 67 10.21 -0.72 -14.07
C ARG A 67 9.15 0.35 -13.95
N TYR A 68 9.46 1.59 -14.30
CA TYR A 68 8.47 2.67 -14.30
C TYR A 68 7.27 2.34 -15.17
N GLU A 69 7.53 1.89 -16.40
CA GLU A 69 6.43 1.51 -17.30
C GLU A 69 5.64 0.33 -16.75
N SER A 70 6.33 -0.65 -16.19
CA SER A 70 5.67 -1.83 -15.62
C SER A 70 4.76 -1.46 -14.46
N VAL A 71 5.21 -0.58 -13.55
CA VAL A 71 4.39 -0.13 -12.43
C VAL A 71 3.23 0.73 -12.92
N GLN A 72 3.47 1.59 -13.90
CA GLN A 72 2.41 2.41 -14.48
C GLN A 72 1.30 1.56 -15.08
N GLN A 73 1.64 0.54 -15.85
CA GLN A 73 0.66 -0.40 -16.39
C GLN A 73 -0.06 -1.17 -15.30
N PHE A 74 0.66 -1.59 -14.27
CA PHE A 74 0.07 -2.28 -13.14
C PHE A 74 -1.03 -1.45 -12.48
N LEU A 75 -0.78 -0.16 -12.28
CA LEU A 75 -1.75 0.74 -11.64
C LEU A 75 -2.92 1.08 -12.56
N ALA A 76 -2.67 1.26 -13.86
CA ALA A 76 -3.67 1.76 -14.79
C ALA A 76 -4.50 0.65 -15.46
N ASP A 77 -3.82 -0.40 -15.92
CA ASP A 77 -4.43 -1.34 -16.85
C ASP A 77 -4.38 -2.81 -16.42
N SER A 78 -3.64 -3.13 -15.37
CA SER A 78 -3.49 -4.53 -14.97
C SER A 78 -4.81 -5.10 -14.45
N PRO A 79 -5.21 -6.29 -14.89
CA PRO A 79 -6.49 -6.89 -14.48
C PRO A 79 -6.39 -7.58 -13.11
N TRP A 80 -5.88 -6.91 -12.11
CA TRP A 80 -5.84 -7.45 -10.75
C TRP A 80 -7.06 -6.99 -9.96
N ASP A 81 -7.48 -7.82 -9.02
CA ASP A 81 -8.67 -7.56 -8.22
C ASP A 81 -8.28 -6.89 -6.90
N PRO A 82 -8.66 -5.63 -6.68
CA PRO A 82 -8.38 -4.94 -5.42
C PRO A 82 -8.95 -5.64 -4.19
N ALA A 83 -10.03 -6.40 -4.35
CA ALA A 83 -10.64 -7.12 -3.23
C ALA A 83 -9.68 -8.13 -2.60
N LEU A 84 -8.75 -8.68 -3.37
CA LEU A 84 -7.73 -9.58 -2.83
C LEU A 84 -6.85 -8.88 -1.80
N LEU A 85 -6.46 -7.66 -2.08
CA LEU A 85 -5.62 -6.87 -1.16
C LEU A 85 -6.42 -6.42 0.07
N VAL A 86 -7.64 -5.97 -0.13
CA VAL A 86 -8.51 -5.54 0.97
C VAL A 86 -8.76 -6.71 1.92
N ARG A 87 -9.07 -7.87 1.38
CA ARG A 87 -9.30 -9.08 2.18
C ARG A 87 -8.04 -9.48 2.95
N ALA A 88 -6.88 -9.45 2.31
CA ALA A 88 -5.62 -9.79 2.95
C ALA A 88 -5.31 -8.82 4.10
N CYS A 89 -5.57 -7.54 3.92
CA CYS A 89 -5.40 -6.55 4.98
C CYS A 89 -6.35 -6.84 6.15
N ALA A 90 -7.62 -7.09 5.85
CA ALA A 90 -8.62 -7.38 6.88
C ALA A 90 -8.26 -8.62 7.69
N GLU A 91 -7.84 -9.69 7.02
CA GLU A 91 -7.44 -10.93 7.67
C GLU A 91 -6.27 -10.74 8.65
N ARG A 92 -5.36 -9.83 8.31
CA ARG A 92 -4.18 -9.56 9.14
C ARG A 92 -4.46 -8.59 10.27
N VAL A 93 -5.33 -7.62 10.05
CA VAL A 93 -5.58 -6.54 11.01
C VAL A 93 -6.68 -6.90 12.00
N ALA A 94 -7.75 -7.56 11.57
CA ALA A 94 -8.89 -7.84 12.41
C ALA A 94 -8.53 -8.58 13.71
N PRO A 95 -7.68 -9.62 13.70
CA PRO A 95 -7.29 -10.28 14.95
C PRO A 95 -6.51 -9.38 15.90
N GLN A 96 -5.82 -8.36 15.36
CA GLN A 96 -5.00 -7.46 16.17
C GLN A 96 -5.83 -6.41 16.90
N ILE A 97 -6.98 -6.02 16.35
CA ILE A 97 -7.80 -4.95 16.91
C ILE A 97 -9.02 -5.47 17.68
N GLY A 98 -9.17 -6.78 17.82
CA GLY A 98 -10.25 -7.35 18.59
C GLY A 98 -11.63 -6.92 18.09
N VAL A 99 -11.91 -7.14 16.81
CA VAL A 99 -13.16 -6.73 16.19
C VAL A 99 -14.34 -7.42 16.86
N VAL A 100 -15.27 -6.62 17.41
CA VAL A 100 -16.48 -7.12 18.05
C VAL A 100 -17.73 -6.91 17.19
N ALA A 101 -17.65 -6.00 16.21
CA ALA A 101 -18.77 -5.71 15.33
C ALA A 101 -18.24 -5.13 14.01
N TRP A 102 -18.98 -5.35 12.93
CA TRP A 102 -18.70 -4.75 11.63
C TRP A 102 -19.78 -3.72 11.34
N ILE A 103 -19.33 -2.52 10.98
CA ILE A 103 -20.21 -1.45 10.56
C ILE A 103 -19.94 -1.21 9.08
N VAL A 104 -20.95 -1.44 8.27
CA VAL A 104 -20.88 -1.14 6.84
C VAL A 104 -21.61 0.16 6.61
N ASP A 105 -20.85 1.17 6.21
CA ASP A 105 -21.41 2.49 5.94
C ASP A 105 -21.03 2.90 4.52
N ASP A 106 -22.03 3.27 3.75
CA ASP A 106 -21.84 3.82 2.42
C ASP A 106 -21.68 5.33 2.57
N THR A 107 -20.45 5.76 2.77
CA THR A 107 -20.16 7.19 2.89
C THR A 107 -20.24 7.83 1.52
N GLY A 108 -21.38 8.42 1.21
CA GLY A 108 -21.49 9.24 0.03
C GLY A 108 -20.61 10.47 0.16
N ILE A 109 -19.60 10.58 -0.67
CA ILE A 109 -18.84 11.81 -0.78
C ILE A 109 -19.67 12.79 -1.61
N VAL A 110 -20.03 13.92 -1.03
CA VAL A 110 -20.73 14.95 -1.77
C VAL A 110 -19.77 15.53 -2.81
N LYS A 111 -20.12 15.34 -4.07
CA LYS A 111 -19.33 15.88 -5.18
C LYS A 111 -19.93 17.19 -5.65
N ASP A 112 -19.10 18.17 -5.86
CA ASP A 112 -19.52 19.41 -6.50
C ASP A 112 -19.59 19.22 -8.00
N GLY A 113 -20.62 19.74 -8.62
CA GLY A 113 -20.79 19.70 -10.06
C GLY A 113 -21.93 18.79 -10.50
N LYS A 114 -22.66 19.27 -11.49
CA LYS A 114 -23.89 18.61 -11.99
C LYS A 114 -23.63 17.31 -12.74
N HIS A 115 -22.41 17.08 -13.17
CA HIS A 115 -22.04 15.93 -13.99
C HIS A 115 -21.09 14.97 -13.29
N SER A 116 -20.84 15.14 -11.99
CA SER A 116 -20.03 14.20 -11.23
C SER A 116 -20.82 12.91 -11.04
N PRO A 117 -20.25 11.74 -11.40
CA PRO A 117 -20.89 10.47 -11.09
C PRO A 117 -21.00 10.33 -9.57
N GLY A 118 -22.20 10.15 -9.12
CA GLY A 118 -22.53 10.11 -7.69
C GLY A 118 -22.35 8.76 -7.05
#